data_521c4dd97ed076e411debbed2a3d1863
#
_entry.id   521c4dd97ed076e411debbed2a3d1863
#
_cell.length_a   1.000
_cell.length_b   1.000
_cell.length_c   1.000
_cell.angle_alpha   90.00
_cell.angle_beta   90.00
_cell.angle_gamma   90.00
#
_symmetry.space_group_name_H-M   'P 1'
#
loop_
_entity.id
_entity.type
_entity.pdbx_description
1 polymer ?
#
loop_
_entity_poly.entity_id
_entity_poly.type
_entity_poly.pdbx_seq_one_letter_code
_entity_poly.pdbx_strand_id
1 'polypeptide(L)'
;MISALRRGHEGMTEKTTHVVGEGADAITYDVRGDLASATPERPVLMLIGSPMDASGFGTLAGHFTDRPVVTYDPRGSGRNPTDTAPLTPEQHAADLHRVIQALGAGPVDLFATSGGAVNALRLVETHPDDVRRLVAHEPPTAALLSDRDRLLAACEDIVTTYRTAGHGPAMAKFIALVMYDGELPADYLDRPAPDPTMFGMSAEDNGSRDDPLMRNFPACQLYEPDVTALRALGDRLVIGVGKASNEEMAARGGRSVAAAVGIRVTEFAGDHGGFLGGEYGQTGEPDAFAADLRAVLA
;
A
#
# COMPACT_ATOMS: atom_id res chain seq x y z
N MET A 1 -29.94 43.90 -1.62
CA MET A 1 -28.51 43.96 -1.36
C MET A 1 -28.14 42.84 -0.39
N ILE A 2 -27.95 41.62 -0.90
CA ILE A 2 -27.48 40.44 -0.14
C ILE A 2 -26.37 39.82 -0.96
N SER A 3 -25.13 40.14 -0.57
CA SER A 3 -23.92 39.55 -1.11
C SER A 3 -23.74 38.16 -0.51
N ALA A 4 -24.01 37.12 -1.28
CA ALA A 4 -23.74 35.74 -0.93
C ALA A 4 -22.23 35.48 -1.08
N LEU A 5 -21.57 35.28 0.03
CA LEU A 5 -20.20 34.76 0.10
C LEU A 5 -20.14 33.36 -0.51
N ARG A 6 -19.67 33.28 -1.76
CA ARG A 6 -19.07 32.07 -2.30
C ARG A 6 -17.66 31.97 -1.74
N ARG A 7 -17.47 31.20 -0.66
CA ARG A 7 -16.15 30.66 -0.34
C ARG A 7 -15.93 29.48 -1.24
N GLY A 8 -14.97 29.66 -2.18
CA GLY A 8 -14.61 28.71 -3.17
C GLY A 8 -13.98 27.45 -2.53
N HIS A 9 -14.28 26.33 -3.13
CA HIS A 9 -13.41 25.17 -3.16
C HIS A 9 -12.23 25.48 -4.09
N GLU A 10 -11.29 26.29 -3.60
CA GLU A 10 -9.99 26.46 -4.24
C GLU A 10 -9.08 25.38 -3.68
N GLY A 11 -8.63 24.41 -4.52
CA GLY A 11 -7.53 23.53 -4.19
C GLY A 11 -7.56 22.09 -4.67
N MET A 12 -8.59 21.60 -5.36
CA MET A 12 -8.45 20.32 -6.06
C MET A 12 -7.81 20.57 -7.42
N THR A 13 -6.50 20.30 -7.52
CA THR A 13 -5.81 20.26 -8.81
C THR A 13 -6.55 19.25 -9.69
N GLU A 14 -6.99 19.70 -10.87
CA GLU A 14 -7.66 18.84 -11.84
C GLU A 14 -6.77 17.63 -12.14
N LYS A 15 -7.34 16.43 -12.08
CA LYS A 15 -6.63 15.19 -12.37
C LYS A 15 -6.91 14.73 -13.80
N THR A 16 -5.88 14.25 -14.48
CA THR A 16 -6.00 13.57 -15.76
C THR A 16 -5.76 12.09 -15.58
N THR A 17 -6.61 11.28 -16.23
CA THR A 17 -6.51 9.81 -16.16
C THR A 17 -5.84 9.27 -17.41
N HIS A 18 -4.92 8.35 -17.23
CA HIS A 18 -4.13 7.69 -18.26
C HIS A 18 -4.18 6.19 -18.10
N VAL A 19 -3.84 5.46 -19.17
CA VAL A 19 -3.71 4.00 -19.17
C VAL A 19 -2.41 3.63 -19.86
N VAL A 20 -1.64 2.72 -19.27
CA VAL A 20 -0.47 2.09 -19.89
C VAL A 20 -0.72 0.59 -20.04
N GLY A 21 -0.33 0.04 -21.18
CA GLY A 21 -0.64 -1.35 -21.57
C GLY A 21 -2.03 -1.50 -22.18
N GLU A 22 -2.37 -2.73 -22.56
CA GLU A 22 -3.62 -3.06 -23.25
C GLU A 22 -4.23 -4.37 -22.70
N GLY A 23 -5.55 -4.51 -22.83
CA GLY A 23 -6.26 -5.73 -22.43
C GLY A 23 -6.08 -6.03 -20.94
N ALA A 24 -5.70 -7.26 -20.62
CA ALA A 24 -5.48 -7.71 -19.23
C ALA A 24 -4.27 -7.04 -18.55
N ASP A 25 -3.37 -6.43 -19.35
CA ASP A 25 -2.18 -5.73 -18.87
C ASP A 25 -2.37 -4.21 -18.75
N ALA A 26 -3.58 -3.71 -18.95
CA ALA A 26 -3.91 -2.31 -18.81
C ALA A 26 -3.79 -1.87 -17.34
N ILE A 27 -3.04 -0.79 -17.09
CA ILE A 27 -2.89 -0.15 -15.77
C ILE A 27 -3.32 1.29 -15.87
N THR A 28 -4.34 1.65 -15.09
CA THR A 28 -4.90 2.98 -14.99
C THR A 28 -4.18 3.79 -13.91
N TYR A 29 -3.83 5.04 -14.24
CA TYR A 29 -3.24 5.97 -13.28
C TYR A 29 -3.75 7.39 -13.49
N ASP A 30 -3.73 8.18 -12.43
CA ASP A 30 -4.14 9.58 -12.42
C ASP A 30 -2.93 10.48 -12.17
N VAL A 31 -2.83 11.57 -12.92
CA VAL A 31 -1.83 12.62 -12.76
C VAL A 31 -2.51 13.89 -12.28
N ARG A 32 -2.04 14.47 -11.19
CA ARG A 32 -2.40 15.78 -10.66
C ARG A 32 -1.23 16.73 -10.86
N GLY A 33 -1.47 17.89 -11.44
CA GLY A 33 -0.43 18.87 -11.79
C GLY A 33 0.23 18.58 -13.13
N ASP A 34 1.21 19.40 -13.47
CA ASP A 34 1.94 19.33 -14.74
C ASP A 34 3.25 18.53 -14.57
N LEU A 35 3.38 17.40 -15.27
CA LEU A 35 4.60 16.59 -15.24
C LEU A 35 5.85 17.37 -15.66
N ALA A 36 5.72 18.37 -16.54
CA ALA A 36 6.82 19.23 -16.96
C ALA A 36 7.36 20.15 -15.84
N SER A 37 6.59 20.32 -14.76
CA SER A 37 7.04 21.08 -13.58
C SER A 37 7.93 20.27 -12.61
N ALA A 38 8.11 18.97 -12.85
CA ALA A 38 9.00 18.16 -12.05
C ALA A 38 10.47 18.57 -12.23
N THR A 39 11.22 18.58 -11.14
CA THR A 39 12.67 18.86 -11.13
C THR A 39 13.41 17.76 -10.39
N PRO A 40 14.74 17.62 -10.52
CA PRO A 40 15.51 16.64 -9.75
C PRO A 40 15.34 16.77 -8.23
N GLU A 41 15.15 18.00 -7.73
CA GLU A 41 14.93 18.29 -6.30
C GLU A 41 13.48 18.02 -5.87
N ARG A 42 12.54 18.18 -6.79
CA ARG A 42 11.11 17.90 -6.61
C ARG A 42 10.56 17.09 -7.78
N PRO A 43 10.94 15.80 -7.89
CA PRO A 43 10.44 14.94 -8.93
C PRO A 43 8.95 14.65 -8.73
N VAL A 44 8.34 13.91 -9.64
CA VAL A 44 6.98 13.39 -9.46
C VAL A 44 6.89 12.62 -8.13
N LEU A 45 5.84 12.87 -7.35
CA LEU A 45 5.50 12.05 -6.19
C LEU A 45 4.46 11.00 -6.60
N MET A 46 4.81 9.73 -6.50
CA MET A 46 3.88 8.64 -6.73
C MET A 46 3.42 8.07 -5.39
N LEU A 47 2.10 7.93 -5.23
CA LEU A 47 1.44 7.41 -4.00
C LEU A 47 0.75 6.11 -4.35
N ILE A 48 1.13 5.02 -3.69
CA ILE A 48 0.63 3.68 -4.03
C ILE A 48 0.27 2.83 -2.82
N GLY A 49 -0.76 2.00 -3.00
CA GLY A 49 -1.14 0.89 -2.12
C GLY A 49 -1.31 -0.39 -2.93
N SER A 50 -1.66 -1.48 -2.28
CA SER A 50 -2.14 -2.72 -2.90
C SER A 50 -2.84 -3.56 -1.83
N PRO A 51 -4.10 -3.98 -2.06
CA PRO A 51 -4.93 -3.75 -3.25
C PRO A 51 -5.62 -2.37 -3.31
N MET A 52 -5.32 -1.47 -2.36
CA MET A 52 -5.83 -0.09 -2.34
C MET A 52 -5.55 0.61 -3.68
N ASP A 53 -6.59 1.15 -4.30
CA ASP A 53 -6.52 1.88 -5.56
C ASP A 53 -6.25 3.39 -5.36
N ALA A 54 -6.26 4.13 -6.46
CA ALA A 54 -6.00 5.58 -6.47
C ALA A 54 -6.94 6.38 -5.58
N SER A 55 -8.14 5.87 -5.27
CA SER A 55 -9.13 6.58 -4.44
C SER A 55 -8.71 6.72 -2.98
N GLY A 56 -7.86 5.81 -2.49
CA GLY A 56 -7.33 5.85 -1.12
C GLY A 56 -6.31 6.96 -0.85
N PHE A 57 -5.88 7.68 -1.88
CA PHE A 57 -4.83 8.69 -1.74
C PHE A 57 -5.31 10.13 -2.00
N GLY A 58 -6.63 10.35 -2.05
CA GLY A 58 -7.19 11.66 -2.37
C GLY A 58 -6.75 12.75 -1.41
N THR A 59 -6.88 12.52 -0.12
CA THR A 59 -6.49 13.45 0.95
C THR A 59 -4.97 13.66 0.95
N LEU A 60 -4.17 12.59 0.98
CA LEU A 60 -2.72 12.72 1.00
C LEU A 60 -2.19 13.47 -0.23
N ALA A 61 -2.71 13.17 -1.43
CA ALA A 61 -2.33 13.87 -2.66
C ALA A 61 -2.64 15.37 -2.58
N GLY A 62 -3.73 15.77 -1.94
CA GLY A 62 -4.12 17.15 -1.73
C GLY A 62 -3.12 17.98 -0.94
N HIS A 63 -2.28 17.35 -0.11
CA HIS A 63 -1.21 18.04 0.62
C HIS A 63 0.02 18.38 -0.25
N PHE A 64 0.17 17.79 -1.46
CA PHE A 64 1.35 17.97 -2.30
C PHE A 64 1.00 18.75 -3.59
N THR A 65 0.60 20.02 -3.44
CA THR A 65 0.22 20.90 -4.56
C THR A 65 1.40 21.60 -5.23
N ASP A 66 2.60 21.47 -4.69
CA ASP A 66 3.84 22.10 -5.11
C ASP A 66 4.67 21.23 -6.07
N ARG A 67 4.16 20.07 -6.44
CA ARG A 67 4.79 19.11 -7.36
C ARG A 67 3.73 18.20 -8.01
N PRO A 68 4.02 17.58 -9.17
CA PRO A 68 3.12 16.61 -9.74
C PRO A 68 2.95 15.39 -8.82
N VAL A 69 1.69 14.93 -8.67
CA VAL A 69 1.35 13.74 -7.90
C VAL A 69 0.68 12.71 -8.78
N VAL A 70 1.14 11.46 -8.71
CA VAL A 70 0.59 10.33 -9.43
C VAL A 70 0.03 9.32 -8.45
N THR A 71 -1.18 8.85 -8.72
CA THR A 71 -1.81 7.70 -8.04
C THR A 71 -2.23 6.69 -9.09
N TYR A 72 -2.26 5.39 -8.75
CA TYR A 72 -2.61 4.36 -9.72
C TYR A 72 -3.54 3.33 -9.09
N ASP A 73 -4.22 2.58 -9.95
CA ASP A 73 -4.93 1.39 -9.54
C ASP A 73 -4.01 0.18 -9.74
N PRO A 74 -3.75 -0.64 -8.71
CA PRO A 74 -2.94 -1.83 -8.89
C PRO A 74 -3.60 -2.83 -9.85
N ARG A 75 -2.82 -3.72 -10.44
CA ARG A 75 -3.34 -4.83 -11.25
C ARG A 75 -4.46 -5.56 -10.51
N GLY A 76 -5.57 -5.77 -11.22
CA GLY A 76 -6.74 -6.47 -10.69
C GLY A 76 -7.55 -5.71 -9.66
N SER A 77 -7.33 -4.39 -9.49
CA SER A 77 -8.04 -3.53 -8.55
C SER A 77 -8.57 -2.28 -9.25
N GLY A 78 -9.54 -1.62 -8.61
CA GLY A 78 -10.09 -0.36 -9.07
C GLY A 78 -10.66 -0.44 -10.48
N ARG A 79 -10.13 0.40 -11.38
CA ARG A 79 -10.57 0.52 -12.79
C ARG A 79 -9.86 -0.49 -13.73
N ASN A 80 -8.92 -1.27 -13.22
CA ASN A 80 -8.18 -2.22 -14.04
C ASN A 80 -8.95 -3.53 -14.24
N PRO A 81 -8.69 -4.26 -15.35
CA PRO A 81 -9.29 -5.58 -15.56
C PRO A 81 -8.98 -6.54 -14.42
N THR A 82 -9.95 -7.32 -14.04
CA THR A 82 -9.84 -8.33 -12.98
C THR A 82 -10.00 -9.73 -13.57
N ASP A 83 -9.30 -10.68 -12.95
CA ASP A 83 -9.50 -12.11 -13.12
C ASP A 83 -9.36 -12.80 -11.75
N THR A 84 -9.26 -14.11 -11.71
CA THR A 84 -9.13 -14.86 -10.46
C THR A 84 -7.71 -15.39 -10.22
N ALA A 85 -6.75 -15.06 -11.10
CA ALA A 85 -5.38 -15.53 -10.95
C ALA A 85 -4.69 -14.85 -9.75
N PRO A 86 -3.84 -15.57 -9.00
CA PRO A 86 -2.97 -14.97 -7.99
C PRO A 86 -2.09 -13.87 -8.59
N LEU A 87 -1.81 -12.84 -7.80
CA LEU A 87 -0.93 -11.74 -8.18
C LEU A 87 0.34 -11.78 -7.34
N THR A 88 1.46 -11.38 -7.92
CA THR A 88 2.77 -11.42 -7.26
C THR A 88 3.42 -10.04 -7.20
N PRO A 89 4.32 -9.80 -6.22
CA PRO A 89 5.10 -8.57 -6.16
C PRO A 89 5.90 -8.29 -7.43
N GLU A 90 6.36 -9.33 -8.15
CA GLU A 90 7.08 -9.20 -9.43
C GLU A 90 6.18 -8.62 -10.53
N GLN A 91 4.93 -9.08 -10.64
CA GLN A 91 3.98 -8.54 -11.61
C GLN A 91 3.66 -7.08 -11.30
N HIS A 92 3.41 -6.75 -10.03
CA HIS A 92 3.17 -5.37 -9.62
C HIS A 92 4.39 -4.47 -9.81
N ALA A 93 5.59 -4.96 -9.53
CA ALA A 93 6.83 -4.22 -9.78
C ALA A 93 7.02 -3.92 -11.28
N ALA A 94 6.74 -4.87 -12.16
CA ALA A 94 6.78 -4.66 -13.60
C ALA A 94 5.73 -3.63 -14.05
N ASP A 95 4.55 -3.62 -13.45
CA ASP A 95 3.51 -2.63 -13.74
C ASP A 95 3.92 -1.22 -13.29
N LEU A 96 4.48 -1.10 -12.08
CA LEU A 96 5.00 0.16 -11.55
C LEU A 96 6.11 0.71 -12.45
N HIS A 97 7.06 -0.15 -12.87
CA HIS A 97 8.10 0.21 -13.82
C HIS A 97 7.48 0.80 -15.11
N ARG A 98 6.50 0.12 -15.71
CA ARG A 98 5.82 0.61 -16.93
C ARG A 98 5.14 1.96 -16.73
N VAL A 99 4.47 2.16 -15.59
CA VAL A 99 3.83 3.45 -15.27
C VAL A 99 4.89 4.54 -15.16
N ILE A 100 5.97 4.32 -14.40
CA ILE A 100 7.05 5.31 -14.23
C ILE A 100 7.69 5.66 -15.57
N GLN A 101 7.97 4.67 -16.43
CA GLN A 101 8.50 4.93 -17.78
C GLN A 101 7.51 5.73 -18.64
N ALA A 102 6.20 5.45 -18.53
CA ALA A 102 5.18 6.18 -19.29
C ALA A 102 5.02 7.64 -18.86
N LEU A 103 5.38 8.01 -17.60
CA LEU A 103 5.39 9.40 -17.15
C LEU A 103 6.44 10.23 -17.90
N GLY A 104 7.57 9.64 -18.29
CA GLY A 104 8.64 10.33 -19.00
C GLY A 104 9.29 11.48 -18.23
N ALA A 105 9.13 11.51 -16.90
CA ALA A 105 9.56 12.61 -16.03
C ALA A 105 10.81 12.28 -15.20
N GLY A 106 11.51 11.17 -15.50
CA GLY A 106 12.68 10.69 -14.76
C GLY A 106 12.31 9.93 -13.51
N PRO A 107 13.28 9.67 -12.61
CA PRO A 107 13.04 8.96 -11.37
C PRO A 107 12.00 9.68 -10.49
N VAL A 108 11.13 8.89 -9.84
CA VAL A 108 10.07 9.43 -8.96
C VAL A 108 10.47 9.35 -7.49
N ASP A 109 9.85 10.19 -6.65
CA ASP A 109 9.70 9.87 -5.24
C ASP A 109 8.50 8.96 -5.08
N LEU A 110 8.65 7.86 -4.35
CA LEU A 110 7.63 6.84 -4.21
C LEU A 110 7.26 6.66 -2.73
N PHE A 111 6.03 7.03 -2.38
CA PHE A 111 5.41 6.59 -1.14
C PHE A 111 4.55 5.36 -1.43
N ALA A 112 4.84 4.28 -0.73
CA ALA A 112 4.15 3.02 -0.89
C ALA A 112 3.72 2.47 0.47
N THR A 113 2.48 2.03 0.62
CA THR A 113 1.96 1.51 1.90
C THR A 113 1.43 0.09 1.76
N SER A 114 1.54 -0.69 2.86
CA SER A 114 0.99 -2.04 2.94
C SER A 114 1.53 -2.98 1.85
N GLY A 115 0.67 -3.74 1.17
CA GLY A 115 1.06 -4.56 0.01
C GLY A 115 1.73 -3.74 -1.10
N GLY A 116 1.37 -2.46 -1.27
CA GLY A 116 2.07 -1.55 -2.16
C GLY A 116 3.53 -1.32 -1.77
N ALA A 117 3.84 -1.31 -0.46
CA ALA A 117 5.22 -1.21 0.01
C ALA A 117 6.04 -2.47 -0.36
N VAL A 118 5.44 -3.67 -0.28
CA VAL A 118 6.08 -4.91 -0.76
C VAL A 118 6.38 -4.82 -2.26
N ASN A 119 5.40 -4.37 -3.05
CA ASN A 119 5.56 -4.19 -4.50
C ASN A 119 6.65 -3.16 -4.85
N ALA A 120 6.73 -2.08 -4.07
CA ALA A 120 7.76 -1.04 -4.25
C ALA A 120 9.16 -1.51 -3.85
N LEU A 121 9.29 -2.32 -2.79
CA LEU A 121 10.56 -2.97 -2.44
C LEU A 121 11.02 -3.86 -3.59
N ARG A 122 10.11 -4.68 -4.17
CA ARG A 122 10.43 -5.50 -5.33
C ARG A 122 10.81 -4.68 -6.56
N LEU A 123 10.15 -3.53 -6.78
CA LEU A 123 10.51 -2.61 -7.86
C LEU A 123 11.97 -2.14 -7.74
N VAL A 124 12.37 -1.62 -6.58
CA VAL A 124 13.71 -1.06 -6.41
C VAL A 124 14.82 -2.12 -6.36
N GLU A 125 14.49 -3.38 -6.08
CA GLU A 125 15.41 -4.51 -6.22
C GLU A 125 15.76 -4.79 -7.69
N THR A 126 14.81 -4.55 -8.60
CA THR A 126 14.96 -4.88 -10.03
C THR A 126 15.20 -3.65 -10.90
N HIS A 127 14.66 -2.49 -10.54
CA HIS A 127 14.73 -1.23 -11.26
C HIS A 127 15.07 -0.07 -10.31
N PRO A 128 16.25 -0.09 -9.67
CA PRO A 128 16.61 0.91 -8.65
C PRO A 128 16.67 2.35 -9.18
N ASP A 129 16.87 2.53 -10.50
CA ASP A 129 16.98 3.85 -11.12
C ASP A 129 15.64 4.51 -11.41
N ASP A 130 14.52 3.79 -11.28
CA ASP A 130 13.17 4.35 -11.42
C ASP A 130 12.77 5.25 -10.24
N VAL A 131 13.42 5.10 -9.10
CA VAL A 131 13.01 5.75 -7.85
C VAL A 131 14.15 6.56 -7.28
N ARG A 132 13.95 7.87 -7.09
CA ARG A 132 14.90 8.74 -6.38
C ARG A 132 14.92 8.42 -4.88
N ARG A 133 13.74 8.32 -4.27
CA ARG A 133 13.56 7.94 -2.85
C ARG A 133 12.32 7.10 -2.68
N LEU A 134 12.46 5.95 -2.02
CA LEU A 134 11.36 5.09 -1.62
C LEU A 134 11.06 5.26 -0.14
N VAL A 135 9.80 5.56 0.17
CA VAL A 135 9.23 5.43 1.51
C VAL A 135 8.30 4.22 1.50
N ALA A 136 8.78 3.08 2.02
CA ALA A 136 8.01 1.85 2.17
C ALA A 136 7.38 1.83 3.58
N HIS A 137 6.09 2.16 3.65
CA HIS A 137 5.33 2.25 4.88
C HIS A 137 4.67 0.91 5.20
N GLU A 138 5.12 0.30 6.29
CA GLU A 138 4.55 -0.92 6.86
C GLU A 138 4.34 -2.07 5.85
N PRO A 139 5.40 -2.54 5.18
CA PRO A 139 5.32 -3.72 4.30
C PRO A 139 4.97 -4.97 5.11
N PRO A 140 3.81 -5.62 4.86
CA PRO A 140 3.32 -6.74 5.68
C PRO A 140 3.99 -8.06 5.28
N THR A 141 5.32 -8.13 5.27
CA THR A 141 6.05 -9.39 4.97
C THR A 141 6.31 -10.20 6.24
N ALA A 142 6.07 -11.51 6.14
CA ALA A 142 6.35 -12.45 7.23
C ALA A 142 7.77 -13.01 7.20
N ALA A 143 8.50 -12.87 6.09
CA ALA A 143 9.74 -13.61 5.80
C ALA A 143 10.82 -13.50 6.89
N LEU A 144 10.92 -12.32 7.52
CA LEU A 144 11.96 -12.02 8.53
C LEU A 144 11.42 -12.03 9.96
N LEU A 145 10.17 -12.46 10.19
CA LEU A 145 9.57 -12.51 11.52
C LEU A 145 9.79 -13.85 12.20
N SER A 146 9.95 -13.82 13.51
CA SER A 146 10.17 -15.02 14.36
C SER A 146 9.00 -16.01 14.34
N ASP A 147 7.78 -15.50 14.14
CA ASP A 147 6.54 -16.28 14.02
C ASP A 147 6.10 -16.52 12.57
N ARG A 148 7.03 -16.40 11.60
CA ARG A 148 6.79 -16.57 10.16
C ARG A 148 5.87 -17.74 9.83
N ASP A 149 6.20 -18.93 10.33
CA ASP A 149 5.46 -20.15 9.99
C ASP A 149 4.00 -20.09 10.47
N ARG A 150 3.75 -19.48 11.64
CA ARG A 150 2.40 -19.27 12.17
C ARG A 150 1.62 -18.23 11.36
N LEU A 151 2.28 -17.15 10.94
CA LEU A 151 1.69 -16.16 10.06
C LEU A 151 1.32 -16.76 8.70
N LEU A 152 2.20 -17.54 8.08
CA LEU A 152 1.93 -18.19 6.81
C LEU A 152 0.79 -19.23 6.93
N ALA A 153 0.74 -19.99 8.01
CA ALA A 153 -0.37 -20.91 8.27
C ALA A 153 -1.71 -20.17 8.46
N ALA A 154 -1.71 -19.02 9.15
CA ALA A 154 -2.89 -18.19 9.29
C ALA A 154 -3.34 -17.60 7.94
N CYS A 155 -2.40 -17.19 7.07
CA CYS A 155 -2.71 -16.74 5.72
C CYS A 155 -3.33 -17.83 4.87
N GLU A 156 -2.81 -19.06 4.95
CA GLU A 156 -3.38 -20.21 4.23
C GLU A 156 -4.78 -20.57 4.73
N ASP A 157 -5.03 -20.48 6.03
CA ASP A 157 -6.35 -20.64 6.62
C ASP A 157 -7.35 -19.59 6.13
N ILE A 158 -6.94 -18.32 6.03
CA ILE A 158 -7.76 -17.24 5.46
C ILE A 158 -8.13 -17.54 4.01
N VAL A 159 -7.15 -17.90 3.17
CA VAL A 159 -7.38 -18.22 1.75
C VAL A 159 -8.28 -19.45 1.60
N THR A 160 -8.08 -20.47 2.42
CA THR A 160 -8.93 -21.66 2.44
C THR A 160 -10.35 -21.31 2.85
N THR A 161 -10.52 -20.48 3.88
CA THR A 161 -11.82 -19.97 4.30
C THR A 161 -12.51 -19.18 3.19
N TYR A 162 -11.77 -18.32 2.48
CA TYR A 162 -12.30 -17.60 1.32
C TYR A 162 -12.85 -18.52 0.24
N ARG A 163 -12.12 -19.60 -0.07
CA ARG A 163 -12.52 -20.58 -1.09
C ARG A 163 -13.74 -21.41 -0.67
N THR A 164 -13.87 -21.75 0.61
CA THR A 164 -14.86 -22.72 1.11
C THR A 164 -16.07 -22.08 1.79
N ALA A 165 -15.93 -20.88 2.38
CA ALA A 165 -16.96 -20.20 3.16
C ALA A 165 -17.24 -18.76 2.69
N GLY A 166 -16.49 -18.25 1.71
CA GLY A 166 -16.75 -16.94 1.10
C GLY A 166 -16.03 -15.77 1.75
N HIS A 167 -16.38 -14.58 1.26
CA HIS A 167 -15.71 -13.32 1.58
C HIS A 167 -15.79 -12.94 3.06
N GLY A 168 -17.01 -12.90 3.65
CA GLY A 168 -17.18 -12.39 5.01
C GLY A 168 -16.39 -13.15 6.07
N PRO A 169 -16.49 -14.49 6.15
CA PRO A 169 -15.67 -15.28 7.08
C PRO A 169 -14.17 -15.12 6.89
N ALA A 170 -13.70 -15.04 5.64
CA ALA A 170 -12.28 -14.85 5.35
C ALA A 170 -11.78 -13.46 5.79
N MET A 171 -12.56 -12.41 5.49
CA MET A 171 -12.25 -11.04 5.90
C MET A 171 -12.25 -10.87 7.41
N ALA A 172 -13.16 -11.52 8.13
CA ALA A 172 -13.15 -11.50 9.59
C ALA A 172 -11.85 -12.08 10.16
N LYS A 173 -11.37 -13.21 9.61
CA LYS A 173 -10.07 -13.79 9.98
C LYS A 173 -8.90 -12.87 9.59
N PHE A 174 -8.96 -12.27 8.41
CA PHE A 174 -7.94 -11.31 7.95
C PHE A 174 -7.84 -10.12 8.90
N ILE A 175 -8.97 -9.48 9.25
CA ILE A 175 -8.99 -8.34 10.17
C ILE A 175 -8.44 -8.74 11.54
N ALA A 176 -8.85 -9.90 12.06
CA ALA A 176 -8.34 -10.39 13.33
C ALA A 176 -6.82 -10.65 13.31
N LEU A 177 -6.28 -11.10 12.17
CA LEU A 177 -4.85 -11.31 11.98
C LEU A 177 -4.08 -9.99 11.95
N VAL A 178 -4.52 -9.04 11.12
CA VAL A 178 -3.77 -7.78 10.92
C VAL A 178 -3.82 -6.84 12.12
N MET A 179 -4.90 -6.92 12.92
CA MET A 179 -5.06 -6.19 14.18
C MET A 179 -4.47 -6.92 15.40
N TYR A 180 -3.85 -8.09 15.20
CA TYR A 180 -3.24 -8.82 16.31
C TYR A 180 -1.96 -8.10 16.76
N ASP A 181 -1.91 -7.74 18.04
CA ASP A 181 -0.77 -7.04 18.63
C ASP A 181 0.26 -8.05 19.15
N GLY A 182 1.41 -8.12 18.52
CA GLY A 182 2.52 -8.98 18.87
C GLY A 182 2.66 -10.25 18.01
N GLU A 183 3.48 -11.19 18.49
CA GLU A 183 3.68 -12.49 17.83
C GLU A 183 2.46 -13.38 17.95
N LEU A 184 2.10 -14.08 16.88
CA LEU A 184 1.02 -15.05 16.94
C LEU A 184 1.40 -16.20 17.91
N PRO A 185 0.54 -16.54 18.88
CA PRO A 185 0.79 -17.67 19.77
C PRO A 185 0.62 -19.02 19.04
N ALA A 186 1.15 -20.08 19.63
CA ALA A 186 1.11 -21.41 19.02
C ALA A 186 -0.32 -21.94 18.80
N ASP A 187 -1.27 -21.51 19.63
CA ASP A 187 -2.69 -21.89 19.59
C ASP A 187 -3.56 -20.97 18.75
N TYR A 188 -2.96 -20.06 17.95
CA TYR A 188 -3.73 -19.02 17.22
C TYR A 188 -4.83 -19.63 16.33
N LEU A 189 -4.52 -20.69 15.60
CA LEU A 189 -5.47 -21.38 14.71
C LEU A 189 -6.49 -22.26 15.43
N ASP A 190 -6.24 -22.61 16.67
CA ASP A 190 -7.18 -23.39 17.50
C ASP A 190 -8.27 -22.52 18.14
N ARG A 191 -8.13 -21.19 18.02
CA ARG A 191 -9.11 -20.22 18.55
C ARG A 191 -10.38 -20.22 17.72
N PRO A 192 -11.55 -19.92 18.34
CA PRO A 192 -12.79 -19.74 17.58
C PRO A 192 -12.61 -18.67 16.48
N ALA A 193 -13.10 -18.99 15.29
CA ALA A 193 -13.10 -18.02 14.20
C ALA A 193 -13.93 -16.78 14.58
N PRO A 194 -13.49 -15.57 14.24
CA PRO A 194 -14.24 -14.36 14.53
C PRO A 194 -15.55 -14.34 13.72
N ASP A 195 -16.61 -13.80 14.32
CA ASP A 195 -17.91 -13.63 13.66
C ASP A 195 -17.81 -12.46 12.67
N PRO A 196 -18.05 -12.68 11.35
CA PRO A 196 -18.00 -11.62 10.35
C PRO A 196 -18.98 -10.48 10.62
N THR A 197 -20.10 -10.74 11.30
CA THR A 197 -21.09 -9.71 11.63
C THR A 197 -20.56 -8.64 12.59
N MET A 198 -19.56 -8.96 13.39
CA MET A 198 -18.85 -7.99 14.26
C MET A 198 -18.12 -6.91 13.45
N PHE A 199 -17.79 -7.21 12.20
CA PHE A 199 -17.15 -6.29 11.27
C PHE A 199 -18.10 -5.75 10.19
N GLY A 200 -19.40 -5.91 10.39
CA GLY A 200 -20.44 -5.45 9.45
C GLY A 200 -20.52 -6.26 8.16
N MET A 201 -19.99 -7.49 8.15
CA MET A 201 -19.97 -8.35 6.96
C MET A 201 -21.00 -9.49 7.09
N SER A 202 -21.48 -10.00 5.94
CA SER A 202 -22.35 -11.19 5.90
C SER A 202 -21.55 -12.45 6.19
N ALA A 203 -22.14 -13.35 6.97
CA ALA A 203 -21.65 -14.72 7.14
C ALA A 203 -21.98 -15.62 5.94
N GLU A 204 -22.90 -15.19 5.07
CA GLU A 204 -23.34 -15.97 3.90
C GLU A 204 -22.37 -15.80 2.73
N ASP A 205 -22.05 -16.92 2.08
CA ASP A 205 -21.23 -16.93 0.88
C ASP A 205 -22.02 -16.44 -0.33
N ASN A 206 -21.59 -15.34 -0.94
CA ASN A 206 -22.18 -14.78 -2.15
C ASN A 206 -21.65 -15.44 -3.44
N GLY A 207 -20.72 -16.40 -3.33
CA GLY A 207 -20.11 -17.09 -4.45
C GLY A 207 -19.00 -16.32 -5.18
N SER A 208 -18.76 -15.04 -4.89
CA SER A 208 -17.64 -14.27 -5.49
C SER A 208 -16.28 -14.78 -4.98
N ARG A 209 -15.29 -14.79 -5.91
CA ARG A 209 -13.90 -15.20 -5.64
C ARG A 209 -12.88 -14.28 -6.32
N ASP A 210 -13.30 -13.05 -6.62
CA ASP A 210 -12.51 -12.04 -7.35
C ASP A 210 -11.97 -10.92 -6.48
N ASP A 211 -12.05 -11.06 -5.14
CA ASP A 211 -11.55 -10.06 -4.20
C ASP A 211 -10.04 -9.80 -4.39
N PRO A 212 -9.63 -8.55 -4.69
CA PRO A 212 -8.23 -8.22 -4.93
C PRO A 212 -7.32 -8.48 -3.74
N LEU A 213 -7.81 -8.31 -2.51
CA LEU A 213 -7.03 -8.57 -1.31
C LEU A 213 -6.66 -10.05 -1.22
N MET A 214 -7.62 -10.95 -1.43
CA MET A 214 -7.39 -12.40 -1.35
C MET A 214 -6.48 -12.92 -2.44
N ARG A 215 -6.33 -12.18 -3.55
CA ARG A 215 -5.41 -12.51 -4.65
C ARG A 215 -3.97 -12.03 -4.37
N ASN A 216 -3.81 -10.90 -3.69
CA ASN A 216 -2.53 -10.25 -3.41
C ASN A 216 -1.89 -10.73 -2.10
N PHE A 217 -2.71 -10.88 -1.05
CA PHE A 217 -2.27 -11.09 0.32
C PHE A 217 -1.28 -12.26 0.50
N PRO A 218 -1.51 -13.47 -0.07
CA PRO A 218 -0.59 -14.58 0.13
C PRO A 218 0.82 -14.30 -0.40
N ALA A 219 0.91 -13.70 -1.57
CA ALA A 219 2.20 -13.40 -2.20
C ALA A 219 2.97 -12.30 -1.46
N CYS A 220 2.27 -11.30 -0.89
CA CYS A 220 2.90 -10.29 -0.04
C CYS A 220 3.53 -10.91 1.22
N GLN A 221 2.88 -11.91 1.83
CA GLN A 221 3.40 -12.60 3.00
C GLN A 221 4.62 -13.48 2.68
N LEU A 222 4.64 -14.05 1.48
CA LEU A 222 5.74 -14.90 0.99
C LEU A 222 6.93 -14.11 0.42
N TYR A 223 6.78 -12.80 0.24
CA TYR A 223 7.87 -11.97 -0.29
C TYR A 223 9.07 -12.02 0.63
N GLU A 224 10.22 -12.39 0.08
CA GLU A 224 11.53 -12.40 0.73
C GLU A 224 12.36 -11.22 0.19
N PRO A 225 12.67 -10.22 1.04
CA PRO A 225 13.48 -9.06 0.62
C PRO A 225 14.89 -9.46 0.19
N ASP A 226 15.35 -8.95 -0.96
CA ASP A 226 16.78 -8.97 -1.29
C ASP A 226 17.50 -7.89 -0.46
N VAL A 227 17.94 -8.30 0.73
CA VAL A 227 18.60 -7.40 1.69
C VAL A 227 19.85 -6.74 1.08
N THR A 228 20.55 -7.42 0.17
CA THR A 228 21.73 -6.88 -0.49
C THR A 228 21.38 -5.74 -1.44
N ALA A 229 20.37 -5.96 -2.30
CA ALA A 229 19.88 -4.95 -3.22
C ALA A 229 19.30 -3.74 -2.46
N LEU A 230 18.48 -4.00 -1.42
CA LEU A 230 17.88 -2.93 -0.61
C LEU A 230 18.93 -2.10 0.14
N ARG A 231 19.95 -2.74 0.69
CA ARG A 231 21.07 -2.04 1.36
C ARG A 231 21.86 -1.15 0.41
N ALA A 232 21.99 -1.53 -0.85
CA ALA A 232 22.67 -0.74 -1.88
C ALA A 232 21.98 0.59 -2.20
N LEU A 233 20.71 0.75 -1.85
CA LEU A 233 19.97 2.01 -2.02
C LEU A 233 20.43 3.11 -1.05
N GLY A 234 21.04 2.74 0.09
CA GLY A 234 21.49 3.71 1.10
C GLY A 234 20.36 4.61 1.58
N ASP A 235 20.60 5.92 1.62
CA ASP A 235 19.63 6.94 2.09
C ASP A 235 18.40 7.09 1.18
N ARG A 236 18.37 6.43 0.03
CA ARG A 236 17.22 6.42 -0.87
C ARG A 236 16.08 5.53 -0.36
N LEU A 237 16.36 4.59 0.55
CA LEU A 237 15.37 3.72 1.17
C LEU A 237 15.01 4.19 2.56
N VAL A 238 13.73 4.44 2.77
CA VAL A 238 13.14 4.74 4.07
C VAL A 238 12.07 3.71 4.37
N ILE A 239 12.15 3.06 5.53
CA ILE A 239 11.09 2.21 6.04
C ILE A 239 10.28 3.01 7.06
N GLY A 240 9.01 3.23 6.74
CA GLY A 240 8.06 3.95 7.58
C GLY A 240 7.25 3.00 8.47
N VAL A 241 6.93 3.45 9.69
CA VAL A 241 6.03 2.75 10.61
C VAL A 241 5.16 3.79 11.32
N GLY A 242 3.87 3.51 11.47
CA GLY A 242 2.95 4.37 12.20
C GLY A 242 3.26 4.36 13.71
N LYS A 243 3.23 5.53 14.35
CA LYS A 243 3.46 5.69 15.80
C LYS A 243 2.44 4.92 16.62
N ALA A 244 1.22 4.76 16.10
CA ALA A 244 0.12 4.07 16.76
C ALA A 244 -0.08 2.62 16.29
N SER A 245 0.75 2.09 15.39
CA SER A 245 0.61 0.73 14.85
C SER A 245 1.08 -0.38 15.81
N ASN A 246 1.61 -0.02 16.97
CA ASN A 246 2.07 -0.98 18.00
C ASN A 246 2.91 -2.13 17.41
N GLU A 247 2.61 -3.39 17.79
CA GLU A 247 3.25 -4.60 17.29
C GLU A 247 2.36 -5.38 16.31
N GLU A 248 1.51 -4.68 15.56
CA GLU A 248 0.72 -5.27 14.48
C GLU A 248 1.63 -5.80 13.37
N MET A 249 1.16 -6.81 12.63
CA MET A 249 1.95 -7.57 11.66
C MET A 249 2.67 -6.67 10.64
N ALA A 250 2.00 -5.66 10.09
CA ALA A 250 2.58 -4.80 9.06
C ALA A 250 3.70 -3.91 9.62
N ALA A 251 3.52 -3.38 10.82
CA ALA A 251 4.54 -2.60 11.53
C ALA A 251 5.77 -3.47 11.88
N ARG A 252 5.53 -4.69 12.37
CA ARG A 252 6.58 -5.69 12.65
C ARG A 252 7.34 -6.07 11.38
N GLY A 253 6.61 -6.28 10.27
CA GLY A 253 7.20 -6.53 8.96
C GLY A 253 8.15 -5.40 8.54
N GLY A 254 7.70 -4.15 8.62
CA GLY A 254 8.54 -2.98 8.35
C GLY A 254 9.78 -2.91 9.23
N ARG A 255 9.62 -3.07 10.55
CA ARG A 255 10.76 -3.10 11.50
C ARG A 255 11.76 -4.20 11.18
N SER A 256 11.29 -5.38 10.79
CA SER A 256 12.16 -6.51 10.45
C SER A 256 12.98 -6.25 9.18
N VAL A 257 12.36 -5.65 8.15
CA VAL A 257 13.07 -5.24 6.92
C VAL A 257 14.12 -4.18 7.24
N ALA A 258 13.76 -3.14 8.01
CA ALA A 258 14.69 -2.09 8.40
C ALA A 258 15.90 -2.66 9.17
N ALA A 259 15.66 -3.56 10.13
CA ALA A 259 16.72 -4.22 10.89
C ALA A 259 17.63 -5.06 10.00
N ALA A 260 17.08 -5.84 9.05
CA ALA A 260 17.87 -6.67 8.13
C ALA A 260 18.72 -5.82 7.18
N VAL A 261 18.20 -4.70 6.69
CA VAL A 261 18.94 -3.74 5.86
C VAL A 261 19.98 -2.96 6.67
N GLY A 262 19.78 -2.80 7.97
CA GLY A 262 20.67 -2.06 8.87
C GLY A 262 20.35 -0.56 8.94
N ILE A 263 19.10 -0.17 8.71
CA ILE A 263 18.60 1.20 8.83
C ILE A 263 17.61 1.32 9.99
N ARG A 264 17.39 2.54 10.47
CA ARG A 264 16.34 2.82 11.46
C ARG A 264 15.02 3.08 10.75
N VAL A 265 13.91 2.64 11.37
CA VAL A 265 12.59 3.03 10.92
C VAL A 265 12.37 4.53 11.11
N THR A 266 11.57 5.12 10.23
CA THR A 266 11.02 6.47 10.39
C THR A 266 9.59 6.36 10.88
N GLU A 267 9.28 7.05 11.97
CA GLU A 267 7.94 7.06 12.54
C GLU A 267 7.06 8.10 11.83
N PHE A 268 5.86 7.68 11.43
CA PHE A 268 4.84 8.53 10.83
C PHE A 268 3.67 8.72 11.81
N ALA A 269 2.97 9.86 11.72
CA ALA A 269 1.78 10.12 12.51
C ALA A 269 0.67 9.10 12.24
N GLY A 270 -0.09 8.77 13.29
CA GLY A 270 -1.17 7.78 13.21
C GLY A 270 -0.69 6.33 13.18
N ASP A 271 -1.54 5.47 12.67
CA ASP A 271 -1.36 4.03 12.50
C ASP A 271 -1.13 3.64 11.03
N HIS A 272 -1.44 2.39 10.67
CA HIS A 272 -1.37 1.87 9.30
C HIS A 272 -2.15 2.73 8.29
N GLY A 273 -3.26 3.33 8.71
CA GLY A 273 -4.11 4.24 7.94
C GLY A 273 -3.86 5.72 8.22
N GLY A 274 -2.76 6.10 8.85
CA GLY A 274 -2.48 7.46 9.31
C GLY A 274 -2.61 8.55 8.24
N PHE A 275 -2.44 8.21 6.97
CA PHE A 275 -2.57 9.14 5.82
C PHE A 275 -4.01 9.36 5.33
N LEU A 276 -4.99 8.57 5.81
CA LEU A 276 -6.39 8.62 5.36
C LEU A 276 -7.12 9.80 6.00
N GLY A 277 -7.92 10.52 5.20
CA GLY A 277 -8.72 11.66 5.65
C GLY A 277 -10.23 11.46 5.52
N GLY A 278 -10.68 10.21 5.51
CA GLY A 278 -12.11 9.83 5.35
C GLY A 278 -12.32 8.78 4.28
N GLU A 279 -11.29 8.45 3.50
CA GLU A 279 -11.33 7.39 2.51
C GLU A 279 -11.66 6.04 3.18
N TYR A 280 -12.53 5.27 2.57
CA TYR A 280 -13.06 3.99 3.11
C TYR A 280 -13.71 4.12 4.49
N GLY A 281 -14.17 5.34 4.87
CA GLY A 281 -14.75 5.61 6.20
C GLY A 281 -13.73 5.64 7.33
N GLN A 282 -12.41 5.69 7.02
CA GLN A 282 -11.34 5.75 7.99
C GLN A 282 -10.73 7.16 8.05
N THR A 283 -10.39 7.61 9.25
CA THR A 283 -9.73 8.90 9.46
C THR A 283 -8.52 8.69 10.36
N GLY A 284 -7.34 8.96 9.82
CA GLY A 284 -6.06 8.97 10.51
C GLY A 284 -5.67 10.38 10.94
N GLU A 285 -4.39 10.69 10.76
CA GLU A 285 -3.79 12.00 11.07
C GLU A 285 -3.14 12.59 9.79
N PRO A 286 -3.91 12.81 8.69
CA PRO A 286 -3.37 13.07 7.35
C PRO A 286 -2.50 14.33 7.27
N ASP A 287 -2.81 15.39 8.03
CA ASP A 287 -2.02 16.62 8.07
C ASP A 287 -0.62 16.38 8.64
N ALA A 288 -0.55 15.68 9.78
CA ALA A 288 0.71 15.34 10.43
C ALA A 288 1.49 14.30 9.63
N PHE A 289 0.80 13.30 9.06
CA PHE A 289 1.41 12.30 8.19
C PHE A 289 2.03 12.94 6.94
N ALA A 290 1.33 13.86 6.29
CA ALA A 290 1.85 14.58 5.12
C ALA A 290 3.07 15.44 5.47
N ALA A 291 3.10 16.03 6.67
CA ALA A 291 4.27 16.79 7.16
C ALA A 291 5.47 15.86 7.38
N ASP A 292 5.27 14.69 8.00
CA ASP A 292 6.32 13.68 8.18
C ASP A 292 6.84 13.18 6.81
N LEU A 293 5.94 12.89 5.86
CA LEU A 293 6.33 12.46 4.50
C LEU A 293 7.11 13.54 3.77
N ARG A 294 6.69 14.79 3.86
CA ARG A 294 7.39 15.93 3.25
C ARG A 294 8.80 16.09 3.82
N ALA A 295 8.96 15.94 5.14
CA ALA A 295 10.27 16.01 5.79
C ALA A 295 11.23 14.90 5.31
N VAL A 296 10.71 13.72 5.07
CA VAL A 296 11.49 12.58 4.55
C VAL A 296 11.89 12.77 3.09
N LEU A 297 11.05 13.41 2.27
CA LEU A 297 11.29 13.61 0.84
C LEU A 297 12.17 14.82 0.51
N ALA A 298 12.48 15.67 1.49
CA ALA A 298 13.29 16.87 1.36
C ALA A 298 14.76 16.60 0.95
#